data_0ad6df5894035fd9d2dcd4b25542d3ca
#
_entry.id   0ad6df5894035fd9d2dcd4b25542d3ca
#
_cell.length_a   1.000
_cell.length_b   1.000
_cell.length_c   1.000
_cell.angle_alpha   90.00
_cell.angle_beta   90.00
_cell.angle_gamma   90.00
#
_symmetry.space_group_name_H-M   'P 1'
#
loop_
_entity.id
_entity.type
_entity.pdbx_description
1 polymer ?
#
loop_
_entity_poly.entity_id
_entity_poly.type
_entity_poly.pdbx_seq_one_letter_code
_entity_poly.pdbx_strand_id
1 'polypeptide(L)'
;MGLRVGLTYNLKSDCPREMHSNEDASAEYESQETVEGIVTALEQLGHEVVALPYNSDLPGELGYRQLDLVFNIAEGWSGRNRESLVPALLEFYGIPYTGSDPLTLGLALDKSLCKEIVAAAGIPIACGVTVTNPNNLQLDGLHYPVFIKPNAEGSSKGIRNWSRINDVTELREKLDWLLTSYQQPALVEEFLPGREFTVAIIGNTDPCILPVMEILPGEECPQDAQFVYSFETKSGNLERFSCPAMIEPQLLSEIQEMALQVFETLQCRDVARVDIRLDGEGNPRFLEVNPLPGLSAVSLLTLQAQAAGLDFVDLIDAIFSAAFERYPHLKNRNYLKEAALG
;
A
#
# COMPACT_ATOMS: atom_id res chain seq x y z
N MET A 1 3.04 -27.68 -15.92
CA MET A 1 3.23 -26.74 -17.06
C MET A 1 2.92 -25.36 -16.54
N GLY A 2 3.81 -24.38 -16.78
CA GLY A 2 3.61 -23.00 -16.31
C GLY A 2 2.34 -22.36 -16.85
N LEU A 3 1.82 -21.39 -16.12
CA LEU A 3 0.74 -20.53 -16.56
C LEU A 3 1.29 -19.40 -17.44
N ARG A 4 0.44 -18.82 -18.28
CA ARG A 4 0.72 -17.60 -18.99
C ARG A 4 0.24 -16.41 -18.17
N VAL A 5 1.18 -15.72 -17.52
CA VAL A 5 0.93 -14.69 -16.53
C VAL A 5 1.15 -13.31 -17.14
N GLY A 6 0.14 -12.45 -17.10
CA GLY A 6 0.31 -11.02 -17.37
C GLY A 6 0.92 -10.33 -16.16
N LEU A 7 1.87 -9.41 -16.34
CA LEU A 7 2.34 -8.52 -15.28
C LEU A 7 1.93 -7.09 -15.63
N THR A 8 1.00 -6.51 -14.88
CA THR A 8 0.56 -5.12 -15.06
C THR A 8 1.29 -4.19 -14.09
N TYR A 9 1.82 -3.07 -14.60
CA TYR A 9 2.66 -2.16 -13.82
C TYR A 9 2.67 -0.72 -14.36
N ASN A 10 3.10 0.23 -13.52
CA ASN A 10 3.47 1.60 -13.93
C ASN A 10 4.98 1.79 -13.74
N LEU A 11 5.69 2.29 -14.74
CA LEU A 11 7.09 2.68 -14.61
C LEU A 11 7.23 4.17 -14.26
N LYS A 12 8.22 4.49 -13.42
CA LYS A 12 8.61 5.88 -13.14
C LYS A 12 8.96 6.65 -14.40
N SER A 13 9.63 5.99 -15.37
CA SER A 13 10.00 6.58 -16.66
C SER A 13 8.81 6.98 -17.53
N ASP A 14 7.66 6.32 -17.35
CA ASP A 14 6.47 6.47 -18.18
C ASP A 14 5.45 7.45 -17.57
N CYS A 15 5.77 8.01 -16.38
CA CYS A 15 4.91 8.97 -15.71
C CYS A 15 4.59 10.15 -16.65
N PRO A 16 3.31 10.48 -16.86
CA PRO A 16 2.90 11.59 -17.73
C PRO A 16 3.50 12.93 -17.30
N ARG A 17 4.02 13.72 -18.25
CA ARG A 17 4.70 15.00 -17.95
C ARG A 17 3.81 16.00 -17.21
N GLU A 18 2.50 15.96 -17.47
CA GLU A 18 1.53 16.82 -16.81
C GLU A 18 1.43 16.55 -15.30
N MET A 19 1.87 15.38 -14.85
CA MET A 19 1.91 15.01 -13.43
C MET A 19 3.18 15.44 -12.71
N HIS A 20 4.22 15.87 -13.43
CA HIS A 20 5.52 16.27 -12.86
C HIS A 20 5.50 17.63 -12.13
N SER A 21 4.32 18.17 -11.80
CA SER A 21 4.22 19.43 -11.03
C SER A 21 4.75 19.30 -9.59
N ASN A 22 4.71 18.10 -9.01
CA ASN A 22 5.19 17.82 -7.68
C ASN A 22 6.44 16.91 -7.74
N GLU A 23 7.41 17.14 -6.85
CA GLU A 23 8.64 16.35 -6.75
C GLU A 23 8.38 14.86 -6.48
N ASP A 24 7.27 14.55 -5.80
CA ASP A 24 6.86 13.20 -5.39
C ASP A 24 5.89 12.52 -6.38
N ALA A 25 5.61 13.13 -7.53
CA ALA A 25 4.61 12.65 -8.48
C ALA A 25 4.80 11.18 -8.90
N SER A 26 6.05 10.72 -9.02
CA SER A 26 6.38 9.35 -9.43
C SER A 26 6.75 8.41 -8.27
N ALA A 27 6.50 8.81 -7.01
CA ALA A 27 6.97 8.06 -5.84
C ALA A 27 6.33 6.67 -5.67
N GLU A 28 5.12 6.48 -6.21
CA GLU A 28 4.38 5.20 -6.15
C GLU A 28 4.79 4.22 -7.26
N TYR A 29 5.38 4.71 -8.36
CA TYR A 29 5.63 3.88 -9.53
C TYR A 29 6.92 3.08 -9.40
N GLU A 30 6.96 1.95 -10.10
CA GLU A 30 8.05 1.01 -10.00
C GLU A 30 9.25 1.39 -10.88
N SER A 31 10.42 0.89 -10.50
CA SER A 31 11.60 0.94 -11.35
C SER A 31 11.59 -0.20 -12.37
N GLN A 32 12.34 -0.05 -13.45
CA GLN A 32 12.55 -1.14 -14.41
C GLN A 32 13.13 -2.39 -13.73
N GLU A 33 14.06 -2.19 -12.78
CA GLU A 33 14.69 -3.26 -12.02
C GLU A 33 13.67 -4.07 -11.19
N THR A 34 12.69 -3.40 -10.56
CA THR A 34 11.62 -4.08 -9.82
C THR A 34 10.77 -4.95 -10.75
N VAL A 35 10.38 -4.41 -11.90
CA VAL A 35 9.58 -5.14 -12.89
C VAL A 35 10.34 -6.36 -13.41
N GLU A 36 11.61 -6.21 -13.78
CA GLU A 36 12.47 -7.31 -14.23
C GLU A 36 12.70 -8.36 -13.13
N GLY A 37 12.81 -7.94 -11.88
CA GLY A 37 12.90 -8.84 -10.74
C GLY A 37 11.66 -9.73 -10.58
N ILE A 38 10.46 -9.14 -10.70
CA ILE A 38 9.20 -9.89 -10.64
C ILE A 38 9.06 -10.85 -11.84
N VAL A 39 9.39 -10.39 -13.05
CA VAL A 39 9.41 -11.24 -14.26
C VAL A 39 10.31 -12.46 -14.02
N THR A 40 11.55 -12.21 -13.57
CA THR A 40 12.53 -13.27 -13.31
C THR A 40 12.02 -14.26 -12.26
N ALA A 41 11.40 -13.78 -11.17
CA ALA A 41 10.85 -14.64 -10.14
C ALA A 41 9.72 -15.53 -10.68
N LEU A 42 8.77 -14.96 -11.43
CA LEU A 42 7.68 -15.72 -12.04
C LEU A 42 8.18 -16.75 -13.09
N GLU A 43 9.23 -16.41 -13.86
CA GLU A 43 9.86 -17.33 -14.80
C GLU A 43 10.60 -18.47 -14.08
N GLN A 44 11.28 -18.20 -12.96
CA GLN A 44 11.91 -19.22 -12.11
C GLN A 44 10.87 -20.18 -11.51
N LEU A 45 9.65 -19.69 -11.23
CA LEU A 45 8.51 -20.51 -10.82
C LEU A 45 7.88 -21.30 -11.97
N GLY A 46 8.44 -21.18 -13.19
CA GLY A 46 8.05 -21.95 -14.36
C GLY A 46 6.91 -21.35 -15.18
N HIS A 47 6.58 -20.08 -15.01
CA HIS A 47 5.52 -19.37 -15.75
C HIS A 47 6.06 -18.68 -17.02
N GLU A 48 5.20 -18.49 -18.03
CA GLU A 48 5.44 -17.59 -19.16
C GLU A 48 4.94 -16.19 -18.80
N VAL A 49 5.80 -15.18 -18.78
CA VAL A 49 5.42 -13.83 -18.38
C VAL A 49 5.20 -12.91 -19.55
N VAL A 50 4.11 -12.17 -19.54
CA VAL A 50 3.76 -11.14 -20.53
C VAL A 50 3.73 -9.79 -19.83
N ALA A 51 4.69 -8.92 -20.10
CA ALA A 51 4.74 -7.56 -19.58
C ALA A 51 3.61 -6.69 -20.18
N LEU A 52 2.83 -6.02 -19.33
CA LEU A 52 1.65 -5.23 -19.66
C LEU A 52 1.72 -3.85 -18.96
N PRO A 53 2.47 -2.89 -19.53
CA PRO A 53 2.55 -1.57 -18.94
C PRO A 53 1.18 -0.88 -18.94
N TYR A 54 0.89 -0.13 -17.88
CA TYR A 54 -0.33 0.65 -17.76
C TYR A 54 -0.31 1.85 -18.71
N ASN A 55 -1.03 1.72 -19.84
CA ASN A 55 -1.17 2.75 -20.86
C ASN A 55 -2.53 2.61 -21.58
N SER A 56 -2.78 3.45 -22.60
CA SER A 56 -4.03 3.44 -23.37
C SER A 56 -4.31 2.13 -24.11
N ASP A 57 -3.31 1.31 -24.39
CA ASP A 57 -3.44 0.07 -25.15
C ASP A 57 -3.78 -1.13 -24.24
N LEU A 58 -3.56 -1.01 -22.92
CA LEU A 58 -3.79 -2.08 -21.95
C LEU A 58 -5.18 -2.73 -22.06
N PRO A 59 -6.31 -1.99 -22.17
CA PRO A 59 -7.62 -2.63 -22.30
C PRO A 59 -7.73 -3.50 -23.55
N GLY A 60 -7.18 -3.06 -24.69
CA GLY A 60 -7.12 -3.86 -25.92
C GLY A 60 -6.26 -5.09 -25.74
N GLU A 61 -5.08 -4.95 -25.14
CA GLU A 61 -4.17 -6.07 -24.88
C GLU A 61 -4.79 -7.15 -23.99
N LEU A 62 -5.47 -6.76 -22.91
CA LEU A 62 -6.18 -7.69 -22.04
C LEU A 62 -7.30 -8.45 -22.80
N GLY A 63 -7.99 -7.77 -23.73
CA GLY A 63 -9.10 -8.34 -24.46
C GLY A 63 -8.71 -9.44 -25.47
N TYR A 64 -7.51 -9.41 -26.06
CA TYR A 64 -7.09 -10.40 -27.04
C TYR A 64 -6.01 -11.39 -26.56
N ARG A 65 -5.29 -11.08 -25.49
CA ARG A 65 -4.29 -11.99 -24.95
C ARG A 65 -4.96 -13.11 -24.15
N GLN A 66 -4.54 -14.34 -24.40
CA GLN A 66 -4.98 -15.49 -23.62
C GLN A 66 -4.08 -15.60 -22.38
N LEU A 67 -4.47 -14.94 -21.29
CA LEU A 67 -3.80 -14.98 -20.00
C LEU A 67 -4.52 -15.93 -19.06
N ASP A 68 -3.77 -16.71 -18.29
CA ASP A 68 -4.33 -17.56 -17.26
C ASP A 68 -4.57 -16.78 -15.96
N LEU A 69 -3.68 -15.82 -15.64
CA LEU A 69 -3.75 -14.95 -14.48
C LEU A 69 -2.94 -13.67 -14.74
N VAL A 70 -3.28 -12.58 -14.07
CA VAL A 70 -2.48 -11.34 -14.05
C VAL A 70 -1.90 -11.11 -12.65
N PHE A 71 -0.60 -10.94 -12.57
CA PHE A 71 0.08 -10.39 -11.39
C PHE A 71 0.00 -8.86 -11.48
N ASN A 72 -0.81 -8.24 -10.61
CA ASN A 72 -1.09 -6.81 -10.69
C ASN A 72 -0.27 -6.02 -9.68
N ILE A 73 0.53 -5.07 -10.17
CA ILE A 73 1.23 -4.05 -9.39
C ILE A 73 1.00 -2.64 -9.98
N ALA A 74 -0.06 -2.47 -10.77
CA ALA A 74 -0.33 -1.19 -11.42
C ALA A 74 -1.12 -0.26 -10.51
N GLU A 75 -0.54 0.91 -10.23
CA GLU A 75 -1.10 1.99 -9.39
C GLU A 75 -2.09 2.90 -10.15
N GLY A 76 -2.04 2.89 -11.50
CA GLY A 76 -2.71 3.90 -12.31
C GLY A 76 -2.01 5.26 -12.25
N TRP A 77 -2.47 6.26 -13.05
CA TRP A 77 -1.80 7.55 -13.09
C TRP A 77 -2.42 8.58 -12.15
N SER A 78 -3.74 8.69 -12.11
CA SER A 78 -4.42 9.76 -11.39
C SER A 78 -5.84 9.40 -10.95
N GLY A 79 -6.37 10.17 -9.99
CA GLY A 79 -7.71 10.06 -9.46
C GLY A 79 -7.80 9.13 -8.25
N ARG A 80 -8.86 9.34 -7.46
CA ARG A 80 -9.10 8.60 -6.22
C ARG A 80 -9.41 7.10 -6.41
N ASN A 81 -9.62 6.65 -7.64
CA ASN A 81 -9.89 5.25 -7.99
C ASN A 81 -8.80 4.66 -8.88
N ARG A 82 -7.63 5.30 -8.98
CA ARG A 82 -6.58 4.90 -9.91
C ARG A 82 -6.16 3.43 -9.77
N GLU A 83 -5.97 2.95 -8.54
CA GLU A 83 -5.57 1.58 -8.25
C GLU A 83 -6.67 0.55 -8.59
N SER A 84 -7.93 0.96 -8.58
CA SER A 84 -9.08 0.10 -8.90
C SER A 84 -9.22 -0.18 -10.41
N LEU A 85 -8.60 0.62 -11.29
CA LEU A 85 -8.89 0.57 -12.73
C LEU A 85 -8.43 -0.73 -13.38
N VAL A 86 -7.24 -1.20 -13.06
CA VAL A 86 -6.72 -2.45 -13.62
C VAL A 86 -7.52 -3.66 -13.12
N PRO A 87 -7.75 -3.86 -11.82
CA PRO A 87 -8.62 -4.92 -11.33
C PRO A 87 -10.04 -4.87 -11.91
N ALA A 88 -10.64 -3.69 -12.09
CA ALA A 88 -11.95 -3.57 -12.70
C ALA A 88 -11.97 -4.02 -14.19
N LEU A 89 -10.91 -3.73 -14.95
CA LEU A 89 -10.75 -4.25 -16.30
C LEU A 89 -10.57 -5.78 -16.31
N LEU A 90 -9.80 -6.31 -15.39
CA LEU A 90 -9.59 -7.76 -15.28
C LEU A 90 -10.88 -8.49 -14.93
N GLU A 91 -11.70 -7.95 -14.02
CA GLU A 91 -13.04 -8.47 -13.73
C GLU A 91 -13.97 -8.38 -14.94
N PHE A 92 -13.93 -7.27 -15.69
CA PHE A 92 -14.73 -7.12 -16.92
C PHE A 92 -14.39 -8.19 -17.97
N TYR A 93 -13.12 -8.54 -18.12
CA TYR A 93 -12.67 -9.59 -19.05
C TYR A 93 -12.72 -11.00 -18.45
N GLY A 94 -13.05 -11.16 -17.16
CA GLY A 94 -13.05 -12.45 -16.47
C GLY A 94 -11.65 -13.06 -16.31
N ILE A 95 -10.62 -12.24 -16.24
CA ILE A 95 -9.23 -12.67 -16.08
C ILE A 95 -8.90 -12.74 -14.58
N PRO A 96 -8.47 -13.88 -14.04
CA PRO A 96 -7.95 -14.02 -12.70
C PRO A 96 -6.77 -13.06 -12.43
N TYR A 97 -6.63 -12.56 -11.20
CA TYR A 97 -5.54 -11.65 -10.85
C TYR A 97 -5.14 -11.76 -9.38
N THR A 98 -3.93 -11.30 -9.05
CA THR A 98 -3.43 -11.15 -7.68
C THR A 98 -3.84 -9.83 -7.07
N GLY A 99 -4.02 -9.83 -5.75
CA GLY A 99 -4.33 -8.65 -4.96
C GLY A 99 -5.82 -8.40 -4.78
N SER A 100 -6.11 -7.31 -4.09
CA SER A 100 -7.45 -6.91 -3.69
C SER A 100 -8.31 -6.44 -4.86
N ASP A 101 -9.63 -6.52 -4.68
CA ASP A 101 -10.60 -6.12 -5.70
C ASP A 101 -10.74 -4.59 -5.83
N PRO A 102 -11.43 -4.10 -6.89
CA PRO A 102 -11.58 -2.67 -7.12
C PRO A 102 -12.21 -1.90 -5.97
N LEU A 103 -13.12 -2.52 -5.20
CA LEU A 103 -13.77 -1.87 -4.07
C LEU A 103 -12.78 -1.65 -2.93
N THR A 104 -12.05 -2.68 -2.55
CA THR A 104 -11.04 -2.61 -1.48
C THR A 104 -9.95 -1.60 -1.81
N LEU A 105 -9.42 -1.62 -3.04
CA LEU A 105 -8.39 -0.66 -3.48
C LEU A 105 -8.91 0.78 -3.45
N GLY A 106 -10.12 1.02 -3.97
CA GLY A 106 -10.71 2.36 -3.96
C GLY A 106 -11.02 2.88 -2.54
N LEU A 107 -11.43 1.99 -1.62
CA LEU A 107 -11.66 2.34 -0.22
C LEU A 107 -10.34 2.60 0.52
N ALA A 108 -9.34 1.74 0.33
CA ALA A 108 -8.04 1.89 0.98
C ALA A 108 -7.32 3.18 0.58
N LEU A 109 -7.43 3.57 -0.69
CA LEU A 109 -6.83 4.79 -1.20
C LEU A 109 -7.46 6.06 -0.61
N ASP A 110 -8.79 6.06 -0.36
CA ASP A 110 -9.51 7.15 0.30
C ASP A 110 -9.38 7.02 1.83
N LYS A 111 -8.36 7.67 2.40
CA LYS A 111 -8.00 7.53 3.81
C LYS A 111 -9.14 7.86 4.78
N SER A 112 -9.97 8.86 4.47
CA SER A 112 -11.08 9.25 5.34
C SER A 112 -12.17 8.19 5.35
N LEU A 113 -12.61 7.70 4.19
CA LEU A 113 -13.62 6.63 4.09
C LEU A 113 -13.09 5.32 4.66
N CYS A 114 -11.84 4.97 4.39
CA CYS A 114 -11.19 3.80 4.97
C CYS A 114 -11.25 3.84 6.50
N LYS A 115 -10.84 4.96 7.10
CA LYS A 115 -10.88 5.16 8.56
C LYS A 115 -12.31 5.10 9.13
N GLU A 116 -13.30 5.65 8.46
CA GLU A 116 -14.70 5.56 8.89
C GLU A 116 -15.17 4.11 8.97
N ILE A 117 -14.84 3.28 7.96
CA ILE A 117 -15.20 1.86 7.93
C ILE A 117 -14.47 1.10 9.03
N VAL A 118 -13.17 1.32 9.18
CA VAL A 118 -12.33 0.67 10.19
C VAL A 118 -12.80 1.05 11.61
N ALA A 119 -13.12 2.33 11.85
CA ALA A 119 -13.68 2.78 13.13
C ALA A 119 -15.07 2.20 13.42
N ALA A 120 -15.93 2.06 12.41
CA ALA A 120 -17.24 1.42 12.56
C ALA A 120 -17.14 -0.07 12.95
N ALA A 121 -16.03 -0.73 12.61
CA ALA A 121 -15.70 -2.08 13.07
C ALA A 121 -15.11 -2.12 14.49
N GLY A 122 -14.97 -0.97 15.16
CA GLY A 122 -14.43 -0.86 16.53
C GLY A 122 -12.90 -0.80 16.61
N ILE A 123 -12.21 -0.67 15.49
CA ILE A 123 -10.74 -0.56 15.47
C ILE A 123 -10.33 0.88 15.76
N PRO A 124 -9.41 1.11 16.72
CA PRO A 124 -8.96 2.46 17.09
C PRO A 124 -8.23 3.16 15.94
N ILE A 125 -8.62 4.40 15.66
CA ILE A 125 -8.01 5.27 14.64
C ILE A 125 -7.54 6.59 15.27
N ALA A 126 -6.69 7.36 14.56
CA ALA A 126 -6.53 8.77 14.84
C ALA A 126 -7.80 9.52 14.40
N CYS A 127 -8.41 10.32 15.28
CA CYS A 127 -9.54 11.16 14.93
C CYS A 127 -9.14 12.20 13.88
N GLY A 128 -10.00 12.45 12.90
CA GLY A 128 -9.66 13.37 11.83
C GLY A 128 -10.88 13.94 11.12
N VAL A 129 -10.65 14.97 10.33
CA VAL A 129 -11.65 15.63 9.49
C VAL A 129 -11.09 15.86 8.09
N THR A 130 -11.94 15.78 7.08
CA THR A 130 -11.58 16.09 5.71
C THR A 130 -11.81 17.57 5.42
N VAL A 131 -10.79 18.27 4.91
CA VAL A 131 -10.84 19.69 4.58
C VAL A 131 -10.71 19.89 3.07
N THR A 132 -11.65 20.65 2.49
CA THR A 132 -11.66 21.03 1.08
C THR A 132 -11.46 22.54 0.87
N ASN A 133 -11.56 23.35 1.95
CA ASN A 133 -11.41 24.78 1.91
C ASN A 133 -10.70 25.27 3.19
N PRO A 134 -9.50 25.86 3.09
CA PRO A 134 -8.73 26.30 4.25
C PRO A 134 -9.37 27.47 5.01
N ASN A 135 -10.34 28.18 4.40
CA ASN A 135 -11.06 29.26 5.05
C ASN A 135 -12.29 28.81 5.85
N ASN A 136 -12.71 27.54 5.70
CA ASN A 136 -13.83 26.96 6.43
C ASN A 136 -13.37 25.74 7.24
N LEU A 137 -12.57 26.00 8.29
CA LEU A 137 -12.05 24.95 9.16
C LEU A 137 -13.07 24.61 10.23
N GLN A 138 -13.54 23.37 10.23
CA GLN A 138 -14.34 22.76 11.28
C GLN A 138 -13.49 21.62 11.89
N LEU A 139 -12.78 21.93 12.97
CA LEU A 139 -11.83 21.01 13.63
C LEU A 139 -12.40 20.51 14.95
N ASP A 140 -13.72 20.28 15.01
CA ASP A 140 -14.41 19.92 16.24
C ASP A 140 -13.80 18.66 16.88
N GLY A 141 -13.30 18.82 18.09
CA GLY A 141 -12.66 17.74 18.86
C GLY A 141 -11.17 17.50 18.56
N LEU A 142 -10.57 18.17 17.56
CA LEU A 142 -9.13 18.08 17.31
C LEU A 142 -8.34 19.11 18.12
N HIS A 143 -7.23 18.66 18.68
CA HIS A 143 -6.28 19.47 19.45
C HIS A 143 -4.92 19.48 18.78
N TYR A 144 -4.24 20.65 18.81
CA TYR A 144 -2.87 20.75 18.31
C TYR A 144 -1.87 20.00 19.23
N PRO A 145 -0.83 19.41 18.66
CA PRO A 145 -0.51 19.36 17.24
C PRO A 145 -1.44 18.43 16.44
N VAL A 146 -1.78 18.83 15.20
CA VAL A 146 -2.48 17.98 14.23
C VAL A 146 -1.53 17.54 13.12
N PHE A 147 -1.93 16.52 12.37
CA PHE A 147 -1.20 16.03 11.22
C PHE A 147 -2.00 16.25 9.94
N ILE A 148 -1.34 16.68 8.86
CA ILE A 148 -2.02 16.92 7.58
C ILE A 148 -1.39 16.08 6.46
N LYS A 149 -2.25 15.53 5.60
CA LYS A 149 -1.85 14.77 4.41
C LYS A 149 -2.93 14.83 3.34
N PRO A 150 -2.60 14.56 2.05
CA PRO A 150 -3.62 14.33 1.02
C PRO A 150 -4.50 13.15 1.40
N ASN A 151 -5.79 13.21 1.04
CA ASN A 151 -6.73 12.14 1.39
C ASN A 151 -6.55 10.87 0.57
N ALA A 152 -6.07 10.96 -0.68
CA ALA A 152 -6.03 9.84 -1.62
C ALA A 152 -4.66 9.71 -2.32
N GLU A 153 -3.59 9.71 -1.55
CA GLU A 153 -2.22 9.46 -2.01
C GLU A 153 -1.53 8.38 -1.17
N GLY A 154 -0.59 7.67 -1.80
CA GLY A 154 0.29 6.68 -1.17
C GLY A 154 1.75 7.16 -1.11
N SER A 155 2.66 6.28 -0.71
CA SER A 155 4.12 6.47 -0.72
C SER A 155 4.62 7.79 -0.11
N SER A 156 3.98 8.27 0.96
CA SER A 156 4.24 9.57 1.62
C SER A 156 4.09 10.79 0.71
N LYS A 157 3.43 10.69 -0.45
CA LYS A 157 3.13 11.85 -1.30
C LYS A 157 2.33 12.89 -0.54
N GLY A 158 2.80 14.13 -0.55
CA GLY A 158 2.22 15.24 0.18
C GLY A 158 2.46 15.24 1.69
N ILE A 159 3.14 14.24 2.22
CA ILE A 159 3.60 14.22 3.61
C ILE A 159 5.01 14.81 3.65
N ARG A 160 5.15 15.93 4.34
CA ARG A 160 6.38 16.70 4.45
C ARG A 160 6.87 16.73 5.90
N ASN A 161 8.14 17.06 6.13
CA ASN A 161 8.69 17.22 7.47
C ASN A 161 7.89 18.19 8.34
N TRP A 162 7.17 19.13 7.72
CA TRP A 162 6.27 20.08 8.38
C TRP A 162 4.80 19.64 8.46
N SER A 163 4.45 18.40 8.06
CA SER A 163 3.05 17.91 8.12
C SER A 163 2.47 17.81 9.53
N ARG A 164 3.32 17.87 10.57
CA ARG A 164 2.92 18.09 11.96
C ARG A 164 2.73 19.58 12.20
N ILE A 165 1.53 20.01 12.49
CA ILE A 165 1.08 21.41 12.58
C ILE A 165 0.77 21.78 14.03
N ASN A 166 1.24 22.91 14.49
CA ASN A 166 1.16 23.31 15.89
C ASN A 166 0.08 24.37 16.18
N ASP A 167 -0.40 25.10 15.17
CA ASP A 167 -1.43 26.13 15.35
C ASP A 167 -2.27 26.34 14.07
N VAL A 168 -3.34 27.12 14.21
CA VAL A 168 -4.30 27.38 13.13
C VAL A 168 -3.74 28.23 12.00
N THR A 169 -2.74 29.06 12.25
CA THR A 169 -2.14 29.92 11.22
C THR A 169 -1.29 29.09 10.29
N GLU A 170 -0.44 28.24 10.86
CA GLU A 170 0.35 27.25 10.13
C GLU A 170 -0.56 26.30 9.36
N LEU A 171 -1.64 25.81 9.99
CA LEU A 171 -2.61 24.92 9.34
C LEU A 171 -3.20 25.50 8.07
N ARG A 172 -3.64 26.75 8.09
CA ARG A 172 -4.23 27.40 6.90
C ARG A 172 -3.24 27.53 5.76
N GLU A 173 -2.02 27.96 6.05
CA GLU A 173 -0.96 28.10 5.06
C GLU A 173 -0.65 26.75 4.39
N LYS A 174 -0.42 25.72 5.20
CA LYS A 174 -0.03 24.39 4.70
C LYS A 174 -1.18 23.68 4.01
N LEU A 175 -2.42 23.87 4.46
CA LEU A 175 -3.60 23.35 3.76
C LEU A 175 -3.80 24.00 2.38
N ASP A 176 -3.60 25.32 2.25
CA ASP A 176 -3.70 26.00 0.97
C ASP A 176 -2.69 25.43 -0.03
N TRP A 177 -1.46 25.23 0.40
CA TRP A 177 -0.44 24.55 -0.40
C TRP A 177 -0.86 23.14 -0.82
N LEU A 178 -1.33 22.32 0.14
CA LEU A 178 -1.68 20.92 -0.11
C LEU A 178 -2.87 20.79 -1.08
N LEU A 179 -3.94 21.56 -0.84
CA LEU A 179 -5.12 21.55 -1.67
C LEU A 179 -4.82 22.03 -3.11
N THR A 180 -3.93 23.03 -3.26
CA THR A 180 -3.53 23.55 -4.56
C THR A 180 -2.62 22.56 -5.30
N SER A 181 -1.65 21.96 -4.60
CA SER A 181 -0.64 21.08 -5.20
C SER A 181 -1.21 19.73 -5.63
N TYR A 182 -2.13 19.16 -4.81
CA TYR A 182 -2.67 17.81 -5.05
C TYR A 182 -4.10 17.82 -5.62
N GLN A 183 -4.79 18.96 -5.65
CA GLN A 183 -6.14 19.13 -6.21
C GLN A 183 -7.15 18.11 -5.66
N GLN A 184 -7.04 17.78 -4.38
CA GLN A 184 -7.89 16.82 -3.69
C GLN A 184 -8.11 17.28 -2.24
N PRO A 185 -9.09 16.70 -1.50
CA PRO A 185 -9.27 16.97 -0.09
C PRO A 185 -8.01 16.64 0.73
N ALA A 186 -7.78 17.37 1.81
CA ALA A 186 -6.77 17.09 2.81
C ALA A 186 -7.42 16.39 4.01
N LEU A 187 -6.76 15.37 4.56
CA LEU A 187 -7.08 14.82 5.86
C LEU A 187 -6.28 15.58 6.92
N VAL A 188 -6.98 16.15 7.89
CA VAL A 188 -6.42 16.76 9.09
C VAL A 188 -6.77 15.85 10.25
N GLU A 189 -5.80 15.30 10.93
CA GLU A 189 -6.02 14.31 11.98
C GLU A 189 -5.17 14.60 13.23
N GLU A 190 -5.52 13.96 14.34
CA GLU A 190 -4.73 13.97 15.56
C GLU A 190 -3.29 13.50 15.26
N PHE A 191 -2.29 14.24 15.75
CA PHE A 191 -0.91 13.79 15.64
C PHE A 191 -0.61 12.72 16.69
N LEU A 192 -0.20 11.56 16.23
CA LEU A 192 0.21 10.44 17.09
C LEU A 192 1.72 10.54 17.38
N PRO A 193 2.13 10.78 18.64
CA PRO A 193 3.54 11.03 18.96
C PRO A 193 4.39 9.78 19.16
N GLY A 194 3.76 8.61 19.20
CA GLY A 194 4.41 7.33 19.51
C GLY A 194 5.14 6.68 18.35
N ARG A 195 5.60 5.46 18.60
CA ARG A 195 6.32 4.58 17.66
C ARG A 195 5.43 4.19 16.49
N GLU A 196 6.02 4.01 15.32
CA GLU A 196 5.32 3.64 14.08
C GLU A 196 5.72 2.23 13.65
N PHE A 197 4.71 1.42 13.30
CA PHE A 197 4.86 0.03 12.92
C PHE A 197 4.15 -0.25 11.60
N THR A 198 4.68 -1.22 10.88
CA THR A 198 4.04 -1.76 9.68
C THR A 198 3.98 -3.27 9.75
N VAL A 199 2.86 -3.83 9.32
CA VAL A 199 2.56 -5.27 9.38
C VAL A 199 2.11 -5.74 8.02
N ALA A 200 2.89 -6.62 7.40
CA ALA A 200 2.49 -7.26 6.15
C ALA A 200 1.74 -8.57 6.43
N ILE A 201 0.72 -8.83 5.64
CA ILE A 201 -0.15 -10.00 5.72
C ILE A 201 -0.24 -10.62 4.32
N ILE A 202 -0.06 -11.93 4.20
CA ILE A 202 -0.14 -12.68 2.94
C ILE A 202 -1.09 -13.86 3.11
N GLY A 203 -2.01 -14.05 2.18
CA GLY A 203 -3.00 -15.13 2.18
C GLY A 203 -4.43 -14.63 2.24
N ASN A 204 -5.40 -15.57 2.35
CA ASN A 204 -6.83 -15.28 2.38
C ASN A 204 -7.55 -16.02 3.52
N THR A 205 -7.62 -17.35 3.48
CA THR A 205 -8.41 -18.15 4.46
C THR A 205 -7.70 -18.27 5.81
N ASP A 206 -6.39 -18.39 5.80
CA ASP A 206 -5.52 -18.43 6.98
C ASP A 206 -4.29 -17.57 6.69
N PRO A 207 -4.45 -16.25 6.72
CA PRO A 207 -3.41 -15.33 6.27
C PRO A 207 -2.21 -15.33 7.23
N CYS A 208 -1.02 -15.39 6.66
CA CYS A 208 0.25 -15.32 7.38
C CYS A 208 0.59 -13.86 7.69
N ILE A 209 0.77 -13.56 8.98
CA ILE A 209 1.28 -12.26 9.43
C ILE A 209 2.82 -12.33 9.43
N LEU A 210 3.46 -11.50 8.62
CA LEU A 210 4.93 -11.39 8.61
C LEU A 210 5.44 -10.67 9.87
N PRO A 211 6.75 -10.78 10.19
CA PRO A 211 7.31 -10.10 11.34
C PRO A 211 7.00 -8.60 11.34
N VAL A 212 6.45 -8.10 12.46
CA VAL A 212 6.17 -6.66 12.62
C VAL A 212 7.46 -5.87 12.47
N MET A 213 7.41 -4.81 11.67
CA MET A 213 8.53 -3.91 11.45
C MET A 213 8.26 -2.57 12.10
N GLU A 214 9.26 -2.01 12.78
CA GLU A 214 9.24 -0.65 13.30
C GLU A 214 9.98 0.29 12.37
N ILE A 215 9.39 1.46 12.12
CA ILE A 215 9.98 2.56 11.36
C ILE A 215 10.62 3.52 12.35
N LEU A 216 11.92 3.71 12.26
CA LEU A 216 12.74 4.49 13.18
C LEU A 216 13.36 5.69 12.49
N PRO A 217 13.51 6.83 13.20
CA PRO A 217 14.30 7.95 12.69
C PRO A 217 15.75 7.52 12.47
N GLY A 218 16.33 7.91 11.35
CA GLY A 218 17.77 7.84 11.13
C GLY A 218 18.50 8.95 11.91
N GLU A 219 19.83 8.96 11.85
CA GLU A 219 20.66 9.88 12.65
C GLU A 219 20.42 11.36 12.32
N GLU A 220 20.04 11.67 11.09
CA GLU A 220 19.75 13.02 10.59
C GLU A 220 18.32 13.49 10.87
N CYS A 221 17.44 12.58 11.34
CA CYS A 221 16.05 12.89 11.67
C CYS A 221 15.89 13.32 13.12
N PRO A 222 14.80 14.06 13.47
CA PRO A 222 14.42 14.26 14.86
C PRO A 222 14.29 12.92 15.60
N GLN A 223 14.97 12.79 16.75
CA GLN A 223 15.00 11.56 17.53
C GLN A 223 13.90 11.48 18.60
N ASP A 224 12.95 12.40 18.54
CA ASP A 224 11.87 12.55 19.51
C ASP A 224 10.49 12.32 18.87
N ALA A 225 9.44 12.60 19.64
CA ALA A 225 8.04 12.53 19.21
C ALA A 225 7.67 13.44 18.01
N GLN A 226 8.62 14.16 17.43
CA GLN A 226 8.40 15.02 16.26
C GLN A 226 8.71 14.32 14.93
N PHE A 227 9.24 13.10 14.99
CA PHE A 227 9.57 12.35 13.78
C PHE A 227 8.34 12.12 12.91
N VAL A 228 8.48 12.48 11.63
CA VAL A 228 7.49 12.25 10.56
C VAL A 228 8.14 11.40 9.48
N TYR A 229 7.52 10.29 9.13
CA TYR A 229 7.92 9.47 7.98
C TYR A 229 7.46 10.15 6.68
N SER A 230 8.14 11.25 6.36
CA SER A 230 7.84 12.14 5.24
C SER A 230 8.40 11.64 3.92
N PHE A 231 8.00 12.31 2.83
CA PHE A 231 8.61 12.09 1.52
C PHE A 231 10.11 12.38 1.53
N GLU A 232 10.54 13.45 2.20
CA GLU A 232 11.95 13.80 2.33
C GLU A 232 12.74 12.71 3.08
N THR A 233 12.17 12.16 4.15
CA THR A 233 12.77 11.05 4.90
C THR A 233 12.92 9.82 4.00
N LYS A 234 11.84 9.40 3.34
CA LYS A 234 11.81 8.22 2.48
C LYS A 234 12.70 8.37 1.24
N SER A 235 12.64 9.51 0.54
CA SER A 235 13.44 9.73 -0.68
C SER A 235 14.93 9.89 -0.37
N GLY A 236 15.27 10.37 0.81
CA GLY A 236 16.66 10.51 1.30
C GLY A 236 17.22 9.23 1.92
N ASN A 237 16.42 8.16 2.09
CA ASN A 237 16.77 6.95 2.85
C ASN A 237 17.30 7.32 4.26
N LEU A 238 16.61 8.25 4.91
CA LEU A 238 17.03 8.78 6.22
C LEU A 238 16.40 8.00 7.39
N GLU A 239 15.52 7.08 7.11
CA GLU A 239 14.91 6.17 8.10
C GLU A 239 15.77 4.94 8.37
N ARG A 240 15.45 4.25 9.46
CA ARG A 240 15.96 2.92 9.81
C ARG A 240 14.79 2.00 10.11
N PHE A 241 15.00 0.71 9.93
CA PHE A 241 13.99 -0.31 10.21
C PHE A 241 14.51 -1.30 11.24
N SER A 242 13.63 -1.72 12.17
CA SER A 242 13.85 -2.85 13.05
C SER A 242 12.83 -3.94 12.72
N CYS A 243 13.26 -5.06 12.16
CA CYS A 243 12.43 -6.19 11.80
C CYS A 243 13.11 -7.52 12.20
N PRO A 244 12.52 -8.31 13.11
CA PRO A 244 11.34 -8.01 13.92
C PRO A 244 11.48 -6.79 14.83
N ALA A 245 10.37 -6.09 15.08
CA ALA A 245 10.33 -4.97 16.00
C ALA A 245 10.63 -5.44 17.45
N MET A 246 11.45 -4.64 18.16
CA MET A 246 11.80 -4.93 19.55
C MET A 246 10.75 -4.30 20.50
N ILE A 247 9.68 -5.05 20.76
CA ILE A 247 8.53 -4.64 21.58
C ILE A 247 8.08 -5.74 22.52
N GLU A 248 7.35 -5.36 23.56
CA GLU A 248 6.79 -6.28 24.53
C GLU A 248 5.75 -7.22 23.86
N PRO A 249 5.65 -8.50 24.30
CA PRO A 249 4.76 -9.48 23.67
C PRO A 249 3.29 -9.06 23.63
N GLN A 250 2.82 -8.33 24.64
CA GLN A 250 1.44 -7.85 24.67
C GLN A 250 1.20 -6.83 23.53
N LEU A 251 2.05 -5.82 23.39
CA LEU A 251 1.94 -4.82 22.31
C LEU A 251 2.10 -5.48 20.94
N LEU A 252 2.98 -6.48 20.81
CA LEU A 252 3.11 -7.25 19.58
C LEU A 252 1.79 -7.92 19.19
N SER A 253 1.13 -8.59 20.13
CA SER A 253 -0.18 -9.23 19.91
C SER A 253 -1.24 -8.21 19.51
N GLU A 254 -1.33 -7.08 20.20
CA GLU A 254 -2.30 -6.02 19.92
C GLU A 254 -2.13 -5.43 18.51
N ILE A 255 -0.87 -5.22 18.07
CA ILE A 255 -0.56 -4.73 16.72
C ILE A 255 -0.93 -5.77 15.66
N GLN A 256 -0.60 -7.04 15.87
CA GLN A 256 -0.90 -8.12 14.94
C GLN A 256 -2.43 -8.36 14.82
N GLU A 257 -3.13 -8.36 15.93
CA GLU A 257 -4.59 -8.49 15.98
C GLU A 257 -5.28 -7.33 15.26
N MET A 258 -4.84 -6.08 15.52
CA MET A 258 -5.36 -4.91 14.81
C MET A 258 -5.12 -5.01 13.30
N ALA A 259 -3.93 -5.39 12.87
CA ALA A 259 -3.60 -5.52 11.45
C ALA A 259 -4.48 -6.57 10.76
N LEU A 260 -4.69 -7.72 11.41
CA LEU A 260 -5.56 -8.78 10.90
C LEU A 260 -7.03 -8.32 10.84
N GLN A 261 -7.52 -7.66 11.87
CA GLN A 261 -8.89 -7.10 11.89
C GLN A 261 -9.11 -6.08 10.77
N VAL A 262 -8.13 -5.21 10.48
CA VAL A 262 -8.18 -4.27 9.35
C VAL A 262 -8.24 -5.02 8.03
N PHE A 263 -7.35 -6.01 7.83
CA PHE A 263 -7.29 -6.84 6.63
C PHE A 263 -8.65 -7.52 6.34
N GLU A 264 -9.26 -8.11 7.36
CA GLU A 264 -10.57 -8.77 7.25
C GLU A 264 -11.72 -7.76 7.05
N THR A 265 -11.73 -6.65 7.80
CA THR A 265 -12.78 -5.62 7.71
C THR A 265 -12.87 -5.01 6.31
N LEU A 266 -11.72 -4.73 5.71
CA LEU A 266 -11.64 -4.16 4.37
C LEU A 266 -11.65 -5.21 3.25
N GLN A 267 -11.76 -6.51 3.62
CA GLN A 267 -11.76 -7.63 2.69
C GLN A 267 -10.54 -7.64 1.76
N CYS A 268 -9.37 -7.31 2.32
CA CYS A 268 -8.11 -7.39 1.58
C CYS A 268 -7.87 -8.82 1.10
N ARG A 269 -7.20 -8.96 -0.04
CA ARG A 269 -6.96 -10.26 -0.68
C ARG A 269 -5.49 -10.42 -1.04
N ASP A 270 -5.00 -11.63 -0.85
CA ASP A 270 -3.69 -12.13 -1.23
C ASP A 270 -2.54 -11.45 -0.48
N VAL A 271 -2.49 -10.14 -0.43
CA VAL A 271 -1.45 -9.37 0.26
C VAL A 271 -1.96 -7.99 0.66
N ALA A 272 -1.57 -7.52 1.84
CA ALA A 272 -1.70 -6.12 2.24
C ALA A 272 -0.64 -5.76 3.30
N ARG A 273 -0.38 -4.47 3.47
CA ARG A 273 0.43 -3.92 4.56
C ARG A 273 -0.41 -2.93 5.34
N VAL A 274 -0.45 -3.09 6.65
CA VAL A 274 -1.18 -2.22 7.57
C VAL A 274 -0.19 -1.39 8.36
N ASP A 275 -0.35 -0.08 8.34
CA ASP A 275 0.50 0.87 9.03
C ASP A 275 -0.22 1.36 10.31
N ILE A 276 0.48 1.29 11.45
CA ILE A 276 -0.03 1.51 12.81
C ILE A 276 0.92 2.43 13.56
N ARG A 277 0.39 3.40 14.31
CA ARG A 277 1.21 4.26 15.15
C ARG A 277 0.63 4.35 16.55
N LEU A 278 1.50 4.46 17.56
CA LEU A 278 1.05 4.58 18.94
C LEU A 278 0.63 6.01 19.26
N ASP A 279 -0.42 6.14 20.06
CA ASP A 279 -0.81 7.40 20.65
C ASP A 279 0.13 7.83 21.80
N GLY A 280 -0.18 8.92 22.47
CA GLY A 280 0.62 9.44 23.59
C GLY A 280 0.60 8.57 24.85
N GLU A 281 -0.32 7.62 24.94
CA GLU A 281 -0.45 6.64 26.03
C GLU A 281 0.17 5.29 25.69
N GLY A 282 0.64 5.14 24.44
CA GLY A 282 1.24 3.89 23.94
C GLY A 282 0.25 2.91 23.35
N ASN A 283 -1.01 3.29 23.09
CA ASN A 283 -2.00 2.44 22.49
C ASN A 283 -1.90 2.47 20.95
N PRO A 284 -2.04 1.34 20.25
CA PRO A 284 -2.00 1.28 18.80
C PRO A 284 -3.23 1.98 18.18
N ARG A 285 -2.97 2.74 17.11
CA ARG A 285 -3.95 3.43 16.28
C ARG A 285 -3.69 3.10 14.81
N PHE A 286 -4.72 2.72 14.09
CA PHE A 286 -4.63 2.48 12.66
C PHE A 286 -4.34 3.79 11.90
N LEU A 287 -3.33 3.78 11.03
CA LEU A 287 -3.00 4.89 10.13
C LEU A 287 -3.59 4.69 8.74
N GLU A 288 -3.19 3.63 8.07
CA GLU A 288 -3.62 3.29 6.71
C GLU A 288 -3.37 1.81 6.39
N VAL A 289 -3.99 1.33 5.32
CA VAL A 289 -3.75 0.03 4.73
C VAL A 289 -3.30 0.19 3.28
N ASN A 290 -2.35 -0.63 2.88
CA ASN A 290 -1.81 -0.66 1.52
C ASN A 290 -2.06 -2.06 0.91
N PRO A 291 -3.20 -2.28 0.22
CA PRO A 291 -3.52 -3.57 -0.39
C PRO A 291 -2.84 -3.79 -1.75
N LEU A 292 -2.04 -2.82 -2.19
CA LEU A 292 -1.13 -2.91 -3.33
C LEU A 292 0.28 -2.46 -2.87
N PRO A 293 0.95 -3.24 -1.98
CA PRO A 293 2.22 -2.83 -1.41
C PRO A 293 3.35 -2.96 -2.42
N GLY A 294 4.30 -2.00 -2.42
CA GLY A 294 5.48 -2.05 -3.29
C GLY A 294 6.33 -3.31 -3.09
N LEU A 295 6.93 -3.78 -4.19
CA LEU A 295 7.70 -5.04 -4.27
C LEU A 295 9.15 -4.81 -4.70
N SER A 296 9.70 -3.61 -4.55
CA SER A 296 11.13 -3.39 -4.78
C SER A 296 11.97 -4.12 -3.72
N ALA A 297 13.25 -4.35 -4.01
CA ALA A 297 14.17 -5.02 -3.08
C ALA A 297 14.29 -4.34 -1.71
N VAL A 298 13.98 -3.05 -1.63
CA VAL A 298 14.05 -2.22 -0.42
C VAL A 298 12.68 -1.86 0.14
N SER A 299 11.58 -2.36 -0.43
CA SER A 299 10.24 -2.09 0.08
C SER A 299 9.97 -2.82 1.39
N LEU A 300 9.12 -2.22 2.22
CA LEU A 300 8.84 -2.71 3.57
C LEU A 300 8.32 -4.16 3.58
N LEU A 301 7.47 -4.53 2.60
CA LEU A 301 6.99 -5.90 2.45
C LEU A 301 8.14 -6.88 2.18
N THR A 302 9.05 -6.55 1.25
CA THR A 302 10.21 -7.39 0.91
C THR A 302 11.15 -7.57 2.11
N LEU A 303 11.40 -6.50 2.86
CA LEU A 303 12.23 -6.57 4.06
C LEU A 303 11.57 -7.41 5.17
N GLN A 304 10.25 -7.36 5.35
CA GLN A 304 9.52 -8.21 6.30
C GLN A 304 9.56 -9.68 5.87
N ALA A 305 9.42 -9.97 4.57
CA ALA A 305 9.56 -11.32 4.03
C ALA A 305 10.97 -11.89 4.29
N GLN A 306 12.01 -11.10 4.04
CA GLN A 306 13.40 -11.49 4.34
C GLN A 306 13.61 -11.77 5.83
N ALA A 307 13.03 -10.96 6.72
CA ALA A 307 13.08 -11.21 8.17
C ALA A 307 12.33 -12.49 8.59
N ALA A 308 11.36 -12.93 7.80
CA ALA A 308 10.68 -14.22 7.95
C ALA A 308 11.46 -15.40 7.32
N GLY A 309 12.60 -15.15 6.66
CA GLY A 309 13.40 -16.17 5.97
C GLY A 309 12.95 -16.50 4.55
N LEU A 310 12.06 -15.70 3.97
CA LEU A 310 11.63 -15.82 2.58
C LEU A 310 12.55 -15.00 1.67
N ASP A 311 13.02 -15.58 0.59
CA ASP A 311 13.66 -14.81 -0.46
C ASP A 311 12.63 -14.11 -1.36
N PHE A 312 13.09 -13.37 -2.36
CA PHE A 312 12.19 -12.62 -3.24
C PHE A 312 11.29 -13.53 -4.09
N VAL A 313 11.83 -14.68 -4.52
CA VAL A 313 11.05 -15.67 -5.30
C VAL A 313 9.98 -16.31 -4.41
N ASP A 314 10.32 -16.65 -3.17
CA ASP A 314 9.37 -17.18 -2.19
C ASP A 314 8.24 -16.17 -1.90
N LEU A 315 8.56 -14.87 -1.79
CA LEU A 315 7.56 -13.82 -1.59
C LEU A 315 6.61 -13.72 -2.79
N ILE A 316 7.14 -13.71 -4.01
CA ILE A 316 6.32 -13.67 -5.23
C ILE A 316 5.45 -14.92 -5.33
N ASP A 317 6.00 -16.12 -5.02
CA ASP A 317 5.22 -17.37 -5.00
C ASP A 317 4.12 -17.35 -3.93
N ALA A 318 4.40 -16.83 -2.74
CA ALA A 318 3.40 -16.72 -1.68
C ALA A 318 2.20 -15.86 -2.09
N ILE A 319 2.44 -14.68 -2.68
CA ILE A 319 1.38 -13.79 -3.18
C ILE A 319 0.63 -14.45 -4.34
N PHE A 320 1.36 -15.07 -5.27
CA PHE A 320 0.79 -15.74 -6.42
C PHE A 320 -0.06 -16.95 -6.01
N SER A 321 0.44 -17.74 -5.06
CA SER A 321 -0.25 -18.91 -4.52
C SER A 321 -1.51 -18.54 -3.73
N ALA A 322 -1.50 -17.40 -3.01
CA ALA A 322 -2.69 -16.89 -2.34
C ALA A 322 -3.85 -16.65 -3.31
N ALA A 323 -3.57 -16.12 -4.50
CA ALA A 323 -4.60 -15.93 -5.52
C ALA A 323 -5.26 -17.25 -5.98
N PHE A 324 -4.54 -18.38 -5.94
CA PHE A 324 -5.10 -19.68 -6.28
C PHE A 324 -6.20 -20.16 -5.33
N GLU A 325 -6.27 -19.66 -4.11
CA GLU A 325 -7.37 -19.96 -3.20
C GLU A 325 -8.70 -19.45 -3.77
N ARG A 326 -8.67 -18.31 -4.45
CA ARG A 326 -9.83 -17.65 -5.08
C ARG A 326 -10.16 -18.23 -6.47
N TYR A 327 -9.17 -18.83 -7.14
CA TYR A 327 -9.30 -19.37 -8.50
C TYR A 327 -8.93 -20.86 -8.57
N PRO A 328 -9.70 -21.75 -7.90
CA PRO A 328 -9.34 -23.17 -7.78
C PRO A 328 -9.25 -23.91 -9.12
N HIS A 329 -9.89 -23.39 -10.19
CA HIS A 329 -9.79 -23.97 -11.53
C HIS A 329 -8.38 -23.87 -12.13
N LEU A 330 -7.55 -22.92 -11.68
CA LEU A 330 -6.16 -22.80 -12.11
C LEU A 330 -5.27 -23.90 -11.50
N LYS A 331 -5.54 -24.33 -10.27
CA LYS A 331 -4.86 -25.48 -9.64
C LYS A 331 -5.05 -26.76 -10.47
N ASN A 332 -6.27 -27.00 -10.96
CA ASN A 332 -6.60 -28.20 -11.73
C ASN A 332 -5.97 -28.21 -13.13
N ARG A 333 -5.68 -27.07 -13.74
CA ARG A 333 -5.00 -27.02 -15.05
C ARG A 333 -3.57 -27.58 -14.99
N ASN A 334 -2.86 -27.38 -13.89
CA ASN A 334 -1.53 -27.98 -13.69
C ASN A 334 -1.61 -29.51 -13.59
N TYR A 335 -2.57 -30.08 -12.87
CA TYR A 335 -2.75 -31.54 -12.74
C TYR A 335 -3.22 -32.23 -14.04
N LEU A 336 -4.14 -31.60 -14.80
CA LEU A 336 -4.68 -32.20 -16.03
C LEU A 336 -3.67 -32.19 -17.18
N LYS A 337 -2.74 -31.23 -17.23
CA LYS A 337 -1.67 -31.20 -18.24
C LYS A 337 -0.56 -32.22 -17.92
N GLU A 338 -0.26 -32.49 -16.66
CA GLU A 338 0.66 -33.56 -16.25
C GLU A 338 0.08 -34.96 -16.55
N ALA A 339 -1.22 -35.17 -16.33
CA ALA A 339 -1.89 -36.42 -16.63
C ALA A 339 -2.09 -36.71 -18.13
N ALA A 340 -2.02 -35.68 -18.98
CA ALA A 340 -2.14 -35.83 -20.43
C ALA A 340 -0.80 -36.09 -21.15
N LEU A 341 0.33 -36.01 -20.44
CA LEU A 341 1.71 -36.21 -20.95
C LEU A 341 2.36 -37.49 -20.39
N GLY A 342 1.71 -38.24 -19.50
CA GLY A 342 2.09 -39.58 -19.03
C GLY A 342 1.24 -40.66 -19.63
#